data_9bd521b91347352f6c8323937f3a6543
#
_entry.id   9bd521b91347352f6c8323937f3a6543
#
_cell.length_a   1.000
_cell.length_b   1.000
_cell.length_c   1.000
_cell.angle_alpha   90.00
_cell.angle_beta   90.00
_cell.angle_gamma   90.00
#
_symmetry.space_group_name_H-M   'P 1'
#
loop_
_entity.id
_entity.type
_entity.pdbx_description
1 polymer ?
#
loop_
_entity_poly.entity_id
_entity_poly.type
_entity_poly.pdbx_seq_one_letter_code
_entity_poly.pdbx_strand_id
1 'polypeptide(L)' 'MAWEYEIFGPDGQCKLFGVNIFDYDWQTTGKRVKVQDPIYHHAHTFEVWQVEIDGQVCRFAAGEFSNCVWGFYLEKDR' A
#
# COMPACT_ATOMS: atom_id res chain seq x y z
N MET A 1 -1.11 -14.97 5.78
CA MET A 1 -0.76 -13.70 5.15
C MET A 1 -1.52 -12.57 5.80
N ALA A 2 -0.83 -11.48 6.11
CA ALA A 2 -1.44 -10.32 6.74
C ALA A 2 -0.99 -9.04 6.02
N TRP A 3 -1.84 -8.04 6.04
CA TRP A 3 -1.53 -6.74 5.45
C TRP A 3 -1.14 -5.78 6.57
N GLU A 4 0.06 -5.23 6.49
CA GLU A 4 0.58 -4.34 7.52
C GLU A 4 0.76 -2.94 6.98
N TYR A 5 0.37 -1.96 7.78
CA TYR A 5 0.45 -0.56 7.43
C TYR A 5 1.90 -0.09 7.32
N GLU A 6 2.18 0.66 6.26
CA GLU A 6 3.49 1.28 6.07
C GLU A 6 3.38 2.79 6.26
N ILE A 7 4.29 3.33 7.05
CA ILE A 7 4.30 4.74 7.39
C ILE A 7 5.12 5.51 6.35
N PHE A 8 4.61 6.67 5.93
CA PHE A 8 5.36 7.56 5.05
C PHE A 8 6.62 8.06 5.74
N GLY A 9 7.67 8.28 4.95
CA GLY A 9 8.88 8.90 5.45
C GLY A 9 8.66 10.38 5.80
N PRO A 10 9.63 11.00 6.46
CA PRO A 10 9.50 12.38 6.95
C PRO A 10 9.28 13.42 5.86
N ASP A 11 9.65 13.13 4.62
CA ASP A 11 9.48 14.04 3.51
C ASP A 11 8.18 13.83 2.74
N GLY A 12 7.25 13.08 3.32
CA GLY A 12 5.99 12.76 2.65
C GLY A 12 6.15 11.78 1.51
N GLN A 13 7.30 11.18 1.37
CA GLN A 13 7.55 10.16 0.35
C GLN A 13 7.17 8.79 0.88
N CYS A 14 6.47 8.04 0.05
CA CYS A 14 6.13 6.66 0.39
C CYS A 14 7.19 5.74 -0.17
N LYS A 15 8.04 5.20 0.68
CA LYS A 15 9.06 4.25 0.27
C LYS A 15 8.60 2.84 0.57
N LEU A 16 8.22 2.13 -0.48
CA LEU A 16 7.89 0.71 -0.41
C LEU A 16 8.96 -0.04 -1.19
N PHE A 17 9.33 -1.20 -0.70
CA PHE A 17 10.33 -2.05 -1.38
C PHE A 17 11.67 -1.35 -1.60
N GLY A 18 12.00 -0.37 -0.75
CA GLY A 18 13.25 0.37 -0.84
C GLY A 18 13.31 1.46 -1.88
N VAL A 19 12.19 1.77 -2.54
CA VAL A 19 12.11 2.81 -3.58
C VAL A 19 10.94 3.74 -3.32
N ASN A 20 10.98 4.92 -3.95
CA ASN A 20 9.84 5.82 -3.92
C ASN A 20 8.79 5.28 -4.89
N ILE A 21 7.70 4.75 -4.34
CA ILE A 21 6.68 4.06 -5.13
C ILE A 21 5.99 5.00 -6.12
N PHE A 22 5.96 6.30 -5.87
CA PHE A 22 5.33 7.25 -6.77
C PHE A 22 6.12 7.47 -8.07
N ASP A 23 7.37 7.01 -8.13
CA ASP A 23 8.17 7.08 -9.36
C ASP A 23 7.86 5.94 -10.33
N TYR A 24 6.98 5.03 -9.97
CA TYR A 24 6.66 3.85 -10.76
C TYR A 24 5.21 3.87 -11.20
N ASP A 25 4.95 3.18 -12.31
CA ASP A 25 3.58 3.01 -12.81
C ASP A 25 2.89 1.88 -12.06
N TRP A 26 1.76 2.19 -11.47
CA TRP A 26 0.97 1.21 -10.74
C TRP A 26 -0.03 0.55 -11.68
N GLN A 27 -0.18 -0.75 -11.55
CA GLN A 27 -1.16 -1.51 -12.30
C GLN A 27 -2.10 -2.18 -11.31
N THR A 28 -3.40 -2.12 -11.60
CA THR A 28 -4.37 -2.79 -10.74
C THR A 28 -4.34 -4.29 -10.97
N THR A 29 -4.48 -5.05 -9.89
CA THR A 29 -4.60 -6.51 -9.98
C THR A 29 -6.04 -6.95 -10.10
N GLY A 30 -6.99 -6.03 -9.92
CA GLY A 30 -8.41 -6.37 -9.87
C GLY A 30 -8.86 -6.96 -8.55
N LYS A 31 -7.96 -7.10 -7.60
CA LYS A 31 -8.26 -7.65 -6.27
C LYS A 31 -8.42 -6.53 -5.25
N ARG A 32 -9.20 -6.82 -4.21
CA ARG A 32 -9.38 -5.90 -3.09
C ARG A 32 -9.20 -6.67 -1.80
N VAL A 33 -8.71 -5.99 -0.78
CA VAL A 33 -8.48 -6.58 0.54
C VAL A 33 -9.04 -5.67 1.61
N LYS A 34 -9.39 -6.26 2.74
CA LYS A 34 -9.81 -5.49 3.91
C LYS A 34 -8.60 -5.22 4.76
N VAL A 35 -8.45 -3.97 5.14
CA VAL A 35 -7.36 -3.51 6.00
C VAL A 35 -7.97 -2.68 7.13
N GLN A 36 -7.23 -2.52 8.21
CA GLN A 36 -7.67 -1.71 9.34
C GLN A 36 -6.84 -0.46 9.45
N ASP A 37 -7.54 0.66 9.67
CA ASP A 37 -6.93 1.93 9.99
C ASP A 37 -6.00 1.77 11.20
N PRO A 38 -4.77 2.31 11.16
CA PRO A 38 -3.81 2.12 12.25
C PRO A 38 -4.15 2.88 13.53
N ILE A 39 -5.07 3.85 13.44
CA ILE A 39 -5.42 4.68 14.60
C ILE A 39 -6.75 4.24 15.20
N TYR A 40 -7.79 4.19 14.39
CA TYR A 40 -9.15 3.88 14.86
C TYR A 40 -9.57 2.44 14.62
N HIS A 41 -8.75 1.68 13.90
CA HIS A 41 -9.00 0.27 13.57
C HIS A 41 -10.29 0.04 12.77
N HIS A 42 -10.76 1.06 12.06
CA HIS A 42 -11.91 0.92 11.18
C HIS A 42 -11.50 0.10 9.95
N ALA A 43 -12.41 -0.77 9.51
CA ALA A 43 -12.15 -1.58 8.33
C ALA A 43 -12.34 -0.77 7.06
N HIS A 44 -11.42 -0.92 6.12
CA HIS A 44 -11.48 -0.31 4.80
C HIS A 44 -11.23 -1.38 3.75
N THR A 45 -11.79 -1.20 2.57
CA THR A 45 -11.52 -2.08 1.44
C THR A 45 -10.66 -1.31 0.45
N PHE A 46 -9.42 -1.77 0.27
CA PHE A 46 -8.46 -1.12 -0.61
C PHE A 46 -8.15 -2.04 -1.78
N GLU A 47 -7.84 -1.41 -2.92
CA GLU A 47 -7.44 -2.13 -4.10
C GLU A 47 -5.98 -2.57 -3.98
N VAL A 48 -5.69 -3.77 -4.48
CA VAL A 48 -4.33 -4.29 -4.52
C VAL A 48 -3.71 -3.89 -5.85
N TRP A 49 -2.60 -3.19 -5.77
CA TRP A 49 -1.85 -2.70 -6.92
C TRP A 49 -0.56 -3.49 -7.07
N GLN A 50 0.01 -3.44 -8.25
CA GLN A 50 1.32 -4.04 -8.48
C GLN A 50 2.20 -3.06 -9.25
N VAL A 51 3.50 -3.15 -8.99
CA VAL A 51 4.53 -2.40 -9.71
C VAL A 51 5.65 -3.36 -10.05
N GLU A 52 6.36 -3.07 -11.13
CA GLU A 52 7.56 -3.82 -11.49
C GLU A 52 8.78 -3.02 -11.07
N ILE A 53 9.61 -3.61 -10.20
CA ILE A 53 10.82 -2.99 -9.67
C ILE A 53 11.96 -3.96 -9.95
N ASP A 54 12.92 -3.53 -10.76
CA ASP A 54 14.09 -4.33 -11.14
C ASP A 54 13.72 -5.72 -11.64
N GLY A 55 12.68 -5.80 -12.45
CA GLY A 55 12.22 -7.06 -13.04
C GLY A 55 11.36 -7.91 -12.11
N GLN A 56 11.06 -7.45 -10.92
CA GLN A 56 10.21 -8.17 -9.97
C GLN A 56 8.88 -7.46 -9.80
N VAL A 57 7.79 -8.24 -9.79
CA VAL A 57 6.46 -7.72 -9.54
C VAL A 57 6.24 -7.65 -8.04
N CYS A 58 5.98 -6.44 -7.55
CA CYS A 58 5.73 -6.19 -6.14
C CYS A 58 4.28 -5.74 -5.96
N ARG A 59 3.61 -6.21 -4.93
CA ARG A 59 2.20 -5.92 -4.68
C ARG A 59 2.04 -5.16 -3.37
N PHE A 60 1.08 -4.24 -3.38
CA PHE A 60 0.74 -3.48 -2.19
C PHE A 60 -0.73 -3.09 -2.26
N ALA A 61 -1.36 -2.87 -1.11
CA ALA A 61 -2.71 -2.36 -1.05
C ALA A 61 -2.66 -0.87 -0.78
N ALA A 62 -3.46 -0.10 -1.48
CA ALA A 62 -3.47 1.35 -1.32
C ALA A 62 -4.87 1.89 -1.53
N GLY A 63 -5.22 2.89 -0.76
CA GLY A 63 -6.49 3.55 -0.87
C GLY A 63 -6.56 4.75 0.05
N GLU A 64 -7.66 5.45 -0.01
CA GLU A 64 -7.88 6.66 0.76
C GLU A 64 -8.74 6.33 1.98
N PHE A 65 -8.25 6.72 3.17
CA PHE A 65 -9.03 6.56 4.39
C PHE A 65 -10.19 7.57 4.44
N SER A 66 -9.86 8.85 4.34
CA SER A 66 -10.79 9.96 4.33
C SER A 66 -10.00 11.25 4.12
N ASN A 67 -10.66 12.31 3.62
CA ASN A 67 -10.06 13.64 3.53
C ASN A 67 -8.67 13.67 2.89
N CYS A 68 -8.49 12.92 1.81
CA CYS A 68 -7.25 12.85 1.05
C CYS A 68 -6.08 12.22 1.80
N VAL A 69 -6.34 11.49 2.86
CA VAL A 69 -5.30 10.74 3.58
C VAL A 69 -5.23 9.33 3.00
N TRP A 70 -4.09 8.97 2.43
CA TRP A 70 -3.89 7.68 1.82
C TRP A 70 -3.20 6.73 2.77
N GLY A 71 -3.55 5.46 2.69
CA GLY A 71 -2.90 4.40 3.42
C GLY A 71 -2.27 3.39 2.46
N PHE A 72 -1.12 2.88 2.84
CA PHE A 72 -0.39 1.87 2.07
C PHE A 72 -0.10 0.68 2.97
N TYR A 73 -0.34 -0.51 2.44
CA TYR A 73 -0.17 -1.75 3.20
C TYR A 73 0.65 -2.72 2.38
N LEU A 74 1.55 -3.42 3.05
CA LEU A 74 2.33 -4.50 2.44
C LEU A 74 1.87 -5.83 2.98
N GLU A 75 1.87 -6.84 2.11
CA GLU A 75 1.56 -8.19 2.50
C GLU A 75 2.76 -8.82 3.18
N LYS A 76 2.55 -9.35 4.36
CA LYS A 76 3.59 -10.02 5.13
C LYS A 76 3.24 -11.48 5.29
N ASP A 77 4.21 -12.34 5.03
CA ASP A 77 4.10 -13.77 5.27
C ASP A 77 4.47 -14.04 6.72
N ARG A 78 3.71 -14.92 7.34
CA ARG A 78 3.98 -15.33 8.72
C ARG A 78 4.03 -16.84 8.84
#